data_c41dcc6a0ccdd68d637c0aa721a8a54e
#
_entry.id   c41dcc6a0ccdd68d637c0aa721a8a54e
#
_cell.length_a   1.000
_cell.length_b   1.000
_cell.length_c   1.000
_cell.angle_alpha   90.00
_cell.angle_beta   90.00
_cell.angle_gamma   90.00
#
_symmetry.space_group_name_H-M   'P 1'
#
loop_
_entity.id
_entity.type
_entity.pdbx_description
1 polymer ?
#
loop_
_entity_poly.entity_id
_entity_poly.type
_entity_poly.pdbx_seq_one_letter_code
_entity_poly.pdbx_strand_id
1 'polypeptide(L)'
;MARQDIVWVIDDDRSIRWVLEKALSQADMTVKSFDSANEIAELLDRQRPDVVISDIRMPGVSGLELLKTIHAKAPEIPVIIITAHTDLESAVASYRGGAFEYLPKPFDVDEAVRLVRRAIEHRRRQKVEAPSNDRTPEIIGSAASMQEVFRAIGRLSGSHLSVLINGESGTGKELVAHALHNHSPRADK
;
A
#
# COMPACT_ATOMS: atom_id res chain seq x y z
N MET A 1 14.97 -1.72 27.04
CA MET A 1 13.66 -1.22 26.58
C MET A 1 13.49 -1.59 25.13
N ALA A 2 12.39 -2.20 24.73
CA ALA A 2 12.11 -2.47 23.32
C ALA A 2 11.98 -1.13 22.58
N ARG A 3 12.62 -1.00 21.42
CA ARG A 3 12.50 0.17 20.55
C ARG A 3 11.05 0.26 20.09
N GLN A 4 10.37 1.38 20.34
CA GLN A 4 9.05 1.64 19.77
C GLN A 4 9.14 1.79 18.26
N ASP A 5 8.18 1.20 17.56
CA ASP A 5 8.08 1.27 16.11
C ASP A 5 7.68 2.70 15.69
N ILE A 6 8.39 3.27 14.74
CA ILE A 6 8.18 4.63 14.25
C ILE A 6 7.37 4.58 12.96
N VAL A 7 6.21 5.22 12.97
CA VAL A 7 5.31 5.33 11.81
C VAL A 7 5.23 6.77 11.34
N TRP A 8 5.42 7.00 10.05
CA TRP A 8 5.15 8.31 9.44
C TRP A 8 3.82 8.29 8.74
N VAL A 9 3.00 9.31 9.00
CA VAL A 9 1.68 9.51 8.39
C VAL A 9 1.72 10.79 7.56
N ILE A 10 1.51 10.68 6.26
CA ILE A 10 1.56 11.79 5.31
C ILE A 10 0.19 11.87 4.61
N ASP A 11 -0.57 12.91 4.91
CA ASP A 11 -1.92 13.17 4.36
C ASP A 11 -2.21 14.66 4.52
N ASP A 12 -2.77 15.35 3.54
CA ASP A 12 -3.12 16.77 3.65
C ASP A 12 -4.35 16.99 4.54
N ASP A 13 -5.23 15.98 4.69
CA ASP A 13 -6.37 16.02 5.60
C ASP A 13 -5.95 15.87 7.07
N ARG A 14 -6.11 16.95 7.83
CA ARG A 14 -5.80 16.99 9.26
C ARG A 14 -6.61 15.97 10.07
N SER A 15 -7.84 15.69 9.67
CA SER A 15 -8.74 14.77 10.39
C SER A 15 -8.22 13.33 10.27
N ILE A 16 -7.78 12.94 9.08
CA ILE A 16 -7.19 11.62 8.82
C ILE A 16 -5.90 11.46 9.61
N ARG A 17 -5.01 12.47 9.57
CA ARG A 17 -3.77 12.43 10.37
C ARG A 17 -4.07 12.25 11.85
N TRP A 18 -5.01 13.04 12.40
CA TRP A 18 -5.36 12.98 13.83
C TRP A 18 -5.91 11.60 14.23
N VAL A 19 -6.80 11.01 13.41
CA VAL A 19 -7.39 9.69 13.68
C VAL A 19 -6.30 8.61 13.68
N LEU A 20 -5.43 8.61 12.67
CA LEU A 20 -4.32 7.64 12.58
C LEU A 20 -3.29 7.83 13.69
N GLU A 21 -2.90 9.07 14.01
CA GLU A 21 -2.01 9.35 15.15
C GLU A 21 -2.55 8.77 16.44
N LYS A 22 -3.82 9.02 16.73
CA LYS A 22 -4.45 8.56 17.96
C LYS A 22 -4.50 7.04 18.03
N ALA A 23 -4.93 6.39 16.96
CA ALA A 23 -5.06 4.93 16.91
C ALA A 23 -3.70 4.21 17.00
N LEU A 24 -2.72 4.67 16.24
CA LEU A 24 -1.39 4.07 16.22
C LEU A 24 -0.64 4.32 17.54
N SER A 25 -0.82 5.50 18.16
CA SER A 25 -0.26 5.77 19.49
C SER A 25 -0.89 4.91 20.57
N GLN A 26 -2.19 4.63 20.49
CA GLN A 26 -2.88 3.67 21.39
C GLN A 26 -2.41 2.22 21.17
N ALA A 27 -1.83 1.93 20.01
CA ALA A 27 -1.24 0.63 19.69
C ALA A 27 0.27 0.54 20.00
N ASP A 28 0.79 1.44 20.86
CA ASP A 28 2.19 1.53 21.32
C ASP A 28 3.21 1.87 20.22
N MET A 29 2.78 2.61 19.16
CA MET A 29 3.66 3.10 18.11
C MET A 29 3.97 4.58 18.29
N THR A 30 5.16 5.01 17.88
CA THR A 30 5.53 6.43 17.81
C THR A 30 5.16 6.97 16.43
N VAL A 31 4.28 7.96 16.39
CA VAL A 31 3.79 8.53 15.13
C VAL A 31 4.38 9.91 14.88
N LYS A 32 4.79 10.16 13.63
CA LYS A 32 5.10 11.50 13.11
C LYS A 32 4.18 11.79 11.94
N SER A 33 3.50 12.93 11.99
CA SER A 33 2.56 13.35 10.94
C SER A 33 3.12 14.49 10.11
N PHE A 34 2.79 14.48 8.83
CA PHE A 34 3.17 15.46 7.84
C PHE A 34 1.95 15.80 6.98
N ASP A 35 1.77 17.06 6.64
CA ASP A 35 0.69 17.53 5.76
C ASP A 35 1.10 17.58 4.28
N SER A 36 2.36 17.31 3.99
CA SER A 36 2.88 17.23 2.62
C SER A 36 4.04 16.25 2.52
N ALA A 37 4.32 15.81 1.30
CA ALA A 37 5.44 14.91 0.99
C ALA A 37 6.74 15.66 0.63
N ASN A 38 6.73 16.99 0.56
CA ASN A 38 7.81 17.78 -0.04
C ASN A 38 9.17 17.61 0.65
N GLU A 39 9.20 17.50 1.98
CA GLU A 39 10.43 17.39 2.78
C GLU A 39 10.77 15.94 3.19
N ILE A 40 9.90 15.00 2.87
CA ILE A 40 10.06 13.61 3.32
C ILE A 40 11.32 12.97 2.74
N ALA A 41 11.65 13.28 1.49
CA ALA A 41 12.85 12.75 0.83
C ALA A 41 14.16 13.14 1.53
N GLU A 42 14.26 14.36 2.06
CA GLU A 42 15.42 14.83 2.83
C GLU A 42 15.40 14.29 4.26
N LEU A 43 14.20 14.17 4.84
CA LEU A 43 14.04 13.64 6.18
C LEU A 43 14.43 12.16 6.26
N LEU A 44 14.19 11.39 5.19
CA LEU A 44 14.61 9.98 5.07
C LEU A 44 16.14 9.80 5.17
N ASP A 45 16.92 10.78 4.78
CA ASP A 45 18.38 10.71 4.88
C ASP A 45 18.88 10.85 6.33
N ARG A 46 18.07 11.45 7.20
CA ARG A 46 18.38 11.70 8.61
C ARG A 46 17.65 10.77 9.58
N GLN A 47 16.46 10.33 9.21
CA GLN A 47 15.59 9.51 10.06
C GLN A 47 14.91 8.44 9.22
N ARG A 48 14.83 7.23 9.75
CA ARG A 48 14.20 6.07 9.08
C ARG A 48 13.00 5.60 9.87
N PRO A 49 11.76 5.77 9.36
CA PRO A 49 10.59 5.17 9.97
C PRO A 49 10.57 3.65 9.77
N ASP A 50 9.79 2.95 10.55
CA ASP A 50 9.56 1.53 10.37
C ASP A 50 8.47 1.24 9.33
N VAL A 51 7.51 2.17 9.17
CA VAL A 51 6.46 2.15 8.13
C VAL A 51 6.13 3.59 7.72
N VAL A 52 5.74 3.78 6.47
CA VAL A 52 5.15 5.02 5.96
C VAL A 52 3.71 4.75 5.53
N ILE A 53 2.80 5.63 5.92
CA ILE A 53 1.43 5.70 5.42
C ILE A 53 1.30 7.00 4.64
N SER A 54 0.86 6.96 3.40
CA SER A 54 0.73 8.16 2.56
C SER A 54 -0.58 8.18 1.79
N ASP A 55 -1.26 9.34 1.77
CA ASP A 55 -2.31 9.57 0.79
C ASP A 55 -1.72 9.69 -0.61
N ILE A 56 -2.50 9.32 -1.64
CA ILE A 56 -2.08 9.49 -3.04
C ILE A 56 -2.15 10.95 -3.45
N ARG A 57 -3.25 11.63 -3.11
CA ARG A 57 -3.56 12.96 -3.62
C ARG A 57 -3.24 14.04 -2.61
N MET A 58 -2.05 14.57 -2.69
CA MET A 58 -1.61 15.70 -1.87
C MET A 58 -1.13 16.85 -2.75
N PRO A 59 -1.23 18.10 -2.29
CA PRO A 59 -0.62 19.25 -2.97
C PRO A 59 0.91 19.08 -3.10
N GLY A 60 1.44 19.39 -4.27
CA GLY A 60 2.87 19.25 -4.57
C GLY A 60 3.25 17.83 -4.96
N VAL A 61 4.06 17.16 -4.17
CA VAL A 61 4.48 15.78 -4.43
C VAL A 61 3.37 14.79 -4.09
N SER A 62 2.95 14.00 -5.06
CA SER A 62 1.93 12.96 -4.86
C SER A 62 2.47 11.78 -4.03
N GLY A 63 1.56 11.03 -3.37
CA GLY A 63 1.95 9.83 -2.63
C GLY A 63 2.60 8.74 -3.48
N LEU A 64 2.27 8.66 -4.78
CA LEU A 64 2.91 7.72 -5.70
C LEU A 64 4.34 8.16 -6.08
N GLU A 65 4.60 9.46 -6.19
CA GLU A 65 5.96 9.99 -6.38
C GLU A 65 6.80 9.81 -5.12
N LEU A 66 6.19 10.06 -3.95
CA LEU A 66 6.81 9.76 -2.66
C LEU A 66 7.17 8.28 -2.53
N LEU A 67 6.25 7.39 -2.89
CA LEU A 67 6.47 5.93 -2.88
C LEU A 67 7.70 5.55 -3.72
N LYS A 68 7.80 6.05 -4.95
CA LYS A 68 8.98 5.83 -5.81
C LYS A 68 10.27 6.34 -5.18
N THR A 69 10.20 7.51 -4.55
CA THR A 69 11.35 8.11 -3.86
C THR A 69 11.78 7.26 -2.66
N ILE A 70 10.83 6.80 -1.84
CA ILE A 70 11.12 5.92 -0.70
C ILE A 70 11.71 4.60 -1.20
N HIS A 71 11.10 4.00 -2.22
CA HIS A 71 11.57 2.74 -2.79
C HIS A 71 13.00 2.83 -3.35
N ALA A 72 13.35 3.97 -3.97
CA ALA A 72 14.70 4.21 -4.48
C ALA A 72 15.75 4.43 -3.37
N LYS A 73 15.38 5.15 -2.28
CA LYS A 73 16.31 5.53 -1.19
C LYS A 73 16.36 4.51 -0.05
N ALA A 74 15.27 3.80 0.19
CA ALA A 74 15.06 2.95 1.35
C ALA A 74 14.05 1.83 1.03
N PRO A 75 14.38 0.90 0.11
CA PRO A 75 13.45 -0.14 -0.34
C PRO A 75 12.97 -1.07 0.78
N GLU A 76 13.67 -1.09 1.90
CA GLU A 76 13.30 -1.84 3.09
C GLU A 76 12.16 -1.22 3.90
N ILE A 77 11.76 0.04 3.62
CA ILE A 77 10.66 0.71 4.33
C ILE A 77 9.34 0.40 3.63
N PRO A 78 8.44 -0.37 4.25
CA PRO A 78 7.13 -0.62 3.67
C PRO A 78 6.30 0.65 3.64
N VAL A 79 5.62 0.88 2.52
CA VAL A 79 4.73 2.01 2.31
C VAL A 79 3.31 1.51 2.14
N ILE A 80 2.40 2.02 2.94
CA ILE A 80 0.95 1.81 2.82
C ILE A 80 0.37 3.04 2.15
N ILE A 81 -0.32 2.85 1.04
CA ILE A 81 -0.98 3.93 0.31
C ILE A 81 -2.45 4.03 0.71
N ILE A 82 -2.88 5.20 1.16
CA ILE A 82 -4.29 5.51 1.40
C ILE A 82 -4.83 6.36 0.24
N THR A 83 -6.07 6.14 -0.18
CA THR A 83 -6.69 6.95 -1.23
C THR A 83 -8.22 6.95 -1.17
N ALA A 84 -8.82 8.05 -1.57
CA ALA A 84 -10.27 8.15 -1.81
C ALA A 84 -10.72 7.44 -3.10
N HIS A 85 -9.78 6.99 -3.94
CA HIS A 85 -10.08 6.32 -5.20
C HIS A 85 -10.25 4.83 -4.99
N THR A 86 -11.41 4.36 -5.40
CA THR A 86 -11.85 2.94 -5.31
C THR A 86 -11.69 2.21 -6.64
N ASP A 87 -10.88 2.76 -7.56
CA ASP A 87 -10.61 2.13 -8.84
C ASP A 87 -9.35 1.21 -8.80
N LEU A 88 -9.34 0.27 -9.70
CA LEU A 88 -8.26 -0.68 -9.83
C LEU A 88 -6.93 0.01 -10.23
N GLU A 89 -6.99 1.07 -11.04
CA GLU A 89 -5.78 1.77 -11.52
C GLU A 89 -4.95 2.31 -10.36
N SER A 90 -5.59 2.94 -9.38
CA SER A 90 -4.91 3.50 -8.20
C SER A 90 -4.29 2.41 -7.34
N ALA A 91 -5.02 1.30 -7.12
CA ALA A 91 -4.49 0.14 -6.39
C ALA A 91 -3.28 -0.44 -7.11
N VAL A 92 -3.40 -0.65 -8.42
CA VAL A 92 -2.35 -1.16 -9.30
C VAL A 92 -1.14 -0.25 -9.34
N ALA A 93 -1.33 1.05 -9.53
CA ALA A 93 -0.25 2.03 -9.54
C ALA A 93 0.53 2.02 -8.22
N SER A 94 -0.18 1.83 -7.09
CA SER A 94 0.41 1.71 -5.77
C SER A 94 1.30 0.48 -5.66
N TYR A 95 0.79 -0.70 -6.06
CA TYR A 95 1.59 -1.94 -6.03
C TYR A 95 2.74 -1.93 -7.03
N ARG A 96 2.54 -1.40 -8.24
CA ARG A 96 3.62 -1.22 -9.22
C ARG A 96 4.72 -0.28 -8.73
N GLY A 97 4.36 0.72 -7.93
CA GLY A 97 5.30 1.59 -7.26
C GLY A 97 6.07 0.94 -6.12
N GLY A 98 5.73 -0.32 -5.76
CA GLY A 98 6.35 -1.04 -4.65
C GLY A 98 5.65 -0.80 -3.30
N ALA A 99 4.38 -0.38 -3.30
CA ALA A 99 3.61 -0.28 -2.05
C ALA A 99 3.47 -1.64 -1.37
N PHE A 100 3.59 -1.66 -0.05
CA PHE A 100 3.34 -2.85 0.75
C PHE A 100 1.86 -3.24 0.72
N GLU A 101 0.99 -2.25 0.83
CA GLU A 101 -0.46 -2.45 0.82
C GLU A 101 -1.18 -1.16 0.42
N TYR A 102 -2.43 -1.30 0.06
CA TYR A 102 -3.35 -0.25 -0.34
C TYR A 102 -4.55 -0.23 0.61
N LEU A 103 -4.96 0.95 1.08
CA LEU A 103 -6.08 1.16 2.01
C LEU A 103 -7.06 2.19 1.44
N PRO A 104 -8.24 1.77 0.92
CA PRO A 104 -9.22 2.71 0.38
C PRO A 104 -9.93 3.50 1.48
N LYS A 105 -10.19 4.79 1.26
CA LYS A 105 -11.07 5.63 2.09
C LYS A 105 -12.55 5.42 1.66
N PRO A 106 -13.51 5.27 2.60
CA PRO A 106 -13.36 5.22 4.04
C PRO A 106 -12.81 3.88 4.52
N PHE A 107 -11.95 3.88 5.54
CA PHE A 107 -11.36 2.68 6.12
C PHE A 107 -11.68 2.54 7.60
N ASP A 108 -11.66 1.31 8.08
CA ASP A 108 -11.70 1.01 9.49
C ASP A 108 -10.34 1.28 10.15
N VAL A 109 -10.35 1.98 11.28
CA VAL A 109 -9.13 2.36 12.00
C VAL A 109 -8.35 1.15 12.50
N ASP A 110 -9.07 0.11 12.95
CA ASP A 110 -8.45 -1.14 13.38
C ASP A 110 -7.83 -1.89 12.20
N GLU A 111 -8.39 -1.77 10.99
CA GLU A 111 -7.78 -2.29 9.77
C GLU A 111 -6.45 -1.58 9.49
N ALA A 112 -6.40 -0.27 9.59
CA ALA A 112 -5.19 0.51 9.43
C ALA A 112 -4.09 0.08 10.42
N VAL A 113 -4.43 -0.07 11.72
CA VAL A 113 -3.51 -0.56 12.76
C VAL A 113 -3.00 -1.97 12.44
N ARG A 114 -3.89 -2.88 12.03
CA ARG A 114 -3.49 -4.26 11.62
C ARG A 114 -2.54 -4.24 10.43
N LEU A 115 -2.79 -3.40 9.43
CA LEU A 115 -1.92 -3.25 8.26
C LEU A 115 -0.54 -2.75 8.64
N VAL A 116 -0.46 -1.75 9.51
CA VAL A 116 0.82 -1.21 9.99
C VAL A 116 1.62 -2.27 10.74
N ARG A 117 0.99 -3.03 11.63
CA ARG A 117 1.66 -4.15 12.33
C ARG A 117 2.20 -5.20 11.35
N ARG A 118 1.41 -5.59 10.35
CA ARG A 118 1.86 -6.50 9.30
C ARG A 118 3.04 -5.95 8.50
N ALA A 119 3.04 -4.67 8.19
CA ALA A 119 4.13 -4.00 7.49
C ALA A 119 5.43 -4.00 8.32
N ILE A 120 5.34 -3.71 9.62
CA ILE A 120 6.47 -3.76 10.55
C ILE A 120 7.04 -5.19 10.63
N GLU A 121 6.19 -6.20 10.78
CA GLU A 121 6.62 -7.61 10.81
C GLU A 121 7.27 -8.02 9.49
N HIS A 122 6.70 -7.62 8.36
CA HIS A 122 7.26 -7.89 7.05
C HIS A 122 8.66 -7.30 6.91
N ARG A 123 8.86 -6.04 7.28
CA ARG A 123 10.17 -5.39 7.29
C ARG A 123 11.18 -6.13 8.18
N ARG A 124 10.75 -6.59 9.35
CA ARG A 124 11.60 -7.36 10.26
C ARG A 124 12.05 -8.69 9.65
N ARG A 125 11.18 -9.34 8.86
CA ARG A 125 11.49 -10.59 8.14
C ARG A 125 12.38 -10.36 6.92
N GLN A 126 12.15 -9.30 6.14
CA GLN A 126 12.98 -8.97 4.97
C GLN A 126 14.44 -8.68 5.28
N LYS A 127 14.77 -8.31 6.51
CA LYS A 127 16.18 -8.26 6.94
C LYS A 127 16.89 -9.60 6.88
N VAL A 128 16.15 -10.66 6.58
CA VAL A 128 16.64 -12.05 6.50
C VAL A 128 16.63 -12.59 5.06
N GLU A 129 15.76 -12.13 4.14
CA GLU A 129 15.64 -12.62 2.75
C GLU A 129 15.16 -11.56 1.75
N ALA A 130 15.59 -11.59 0.47
CA ALA A 130 15.26 -10.64 -0.63
C ALA A 130 14.69 -11.34 -1.89
N PRO A 131 14.29 -10.66 -3.02
CA PRO A 131 12.97 -10.07 -3.40
C PRO A 131 12.31 -10.59 -4.72
N SER A 132 11.16 -10.03 -5.22
CA SER A 132 10.85 -9.68 -6.65
C SER A 132 9.39 -9.24 -7.02
N ASN A 133 9.22 -8.57 -8.14
CA ASN A 133 8.23 -7.72 -8.84
C ASN A 133 7.12 -8.42 -9.69
N ASP A 134 6.09 -7.86 -10.28
CA ASP A 134 5.41 -6.64 -10.76
C ASP A 134 4.19 -6.89 -11.73
N ARG A 135 3.17 -5.97 -11.87
CA ARG A 135 2.19 -5.56 -12.95
C ARG A 135 0.73 -6.08 -13.04
N THR A 136 -0.24 -5.21 -13.43
CA THR A 136 -1.72 -5.40 -13.41
C THR A 136 -2.64 -4.62 -14.38
N PRO A 137 -3.87 -4.96 -14.74
CA PRO A 137 -4.92 -4.16 -15.38
C PRO A 137 -6.28 -3.98 -14.70
N GLU A 138 -7.18 -3.24 -15.42
CA GLU A 138 -8.36 -2.54 -14.89
C GLU A 138 -9.59 -3.41 -14.62
N ILE A 139 -10.12 -3.29 -13.40
CA ILE A 139 -11.50 -3.63 -13.02
C ILE A 139 -12.00 -2.55 -12.06
N ILE A 140 -13.25 -2.09 -12.21
CA ILE A 140 -13.84 -1.03 -11.40
C ILE A 140 -14.85 -1.61 -10.39
N GLY A 141 -14.75 -1.24 -9.10
CA GLY A 141 -15.72 -1.65 -8.09
C GLY A 141 -15.48 -1.00 -6.73
N SER A 142 -16.53 -0.40 -6.16
CA SER A 142 -16.47 0.29 -4.87
C SER A 142 -16.83 -0.59 -3.66
N ALA A 143 -17.32 -1.81 -3.87
CA ALA A 143 -17.68 -2.73 -2.78
C ALA A 143 -16.42 -3.25 -2.05
N ALA A 144 -16.50 -3.42 -0.73
CA ALA A 144 -15.39 -3.90 0.08
C ALA A 144 -14.83 -5.26 -0.40
N SER A 145 -15.70 -6.16 -0.85
CA SER A 145 -15.33 -7.45 -1.45
C SER A 145 -14.51 -7.28 -2.74
N MET A 146 -14.83 -6.29 -3.57
CA MET A 146 -14.06 -6.00 -4.79
C MET A 146 -12.67 -5.42 -4.46
N GLN A 147 -12.55 -4.65 -3.39
CA GLN A 147 -11.26 -4.15 -2.93
C GLN A 147 -10.32 -5.28 -2.46
N GLU A 148 -10.86 -6.35 -1.89
CA GLU A 148 -10.09 -7.56 -1.60
C GLU A 148 -9.61 -8.27 -2.86
N VAL A 149 -10.47 -8.35 -3.89
CA VAL A 149 -10.10 -8.89 -5.21
C VAL A 149 -8.98 -8.04 -5.84
N PHE A 150 -9.08 -6.71 -5.80
CA PHE A 150 -8.03 -5.82 -6.32
C PHE A 150 -6.70 -5.99 -5.59
N ARG A 151 -6.74 -6.09 -4.26
CA ARG A 151 -5.54 -6.41 -3.46
C ARG A 151 -4.94 -7.78 -3.83
N ALA A 152 -5.78 -8.79 -4.05
CA ALA A 152 -5.33 -10.11 -4.47
C ALA A 152 -4.70 -10.09 -5.87
N ILE A 153 -5.32 -9.40 -6.85
CA ILE A 153 -4.76 -9.21 -8.19
C ILE A 153 -3.40 -8.53 -8.10
N GLY A 154 -3.29 -7.41 -7.36
CA GLY A 154 -2.04 -6.68 -7.20
C GLY A 154 -0.88 -7.54 -6.65
N ARG A 155 -1.17 -8.38 -5.66
CA ARG A 155 -0.16 -9.29 -5.05
C ARG A 155 0.21 -10.48 -5.93
N LEU A 156 -0.75 -11.02 -6.68
CA LEU A 156 -0.57 -12.26 -7.44
C LEU A 156 -0.04 -12.03 -8.85
N SER A 157 -0.28 -10.84 -9.42
CA SER A 157 0.11 -10.52 -10.80
C SER A 157 1.62 -10.60 -11.08
N GLY A 158 2.47 -10.34 -10.08
CA GLY A 158 3.92 -10.55 -10.19
C GLY A 158 4.40 -11.96 -9.88
N SER A 159 3.51 -12.88 -9.50
CA SER A 159 3.89 -14.24 -9.09
C SER A 159 3.73 -15.26 -10.21
N HIS A 160 4.43 -16.41 -10.09
CA HIS A 160 4.25 -17.58 -10.98
C HIS A 160 3.24 -18.60 -10.41
N LEU A 161 2.45 -18.21 -9.41
CA LEU A 161 1.50 -19.10 -8.76
C LEU A 161 0.30 -19.40 -9.66
N SER A 162 -0.23 -20.61 -9.58
CA SER A 162 -1.52 -20.95 -10.18
C SER A 162 -2.63 -20.39 -9.33
N VAL A 163 -3.56 -19.63 -9.93
CA VAL A 163 -4.68 -18.98 -9.27
C VAL A 163 -5.98 -19.66 -9.70
N LEU A 164 -6.77 -20.12 -8.73
CA LEU A 164 -8.12 -20.62 -8.95
C LEU A 164 -9.13 -19.53 -8.63
N ILE A 165 -9.95 -19.15 -9.62
CA ILE A 165 -10.98 -18.12 -9.48
C ILE A 165 -12.36 -18.79 -9.41
N ASN A 166 -12.98 -18.77 -8.23
CA ASN A 166 -14.30 -19.31 -7.99
C ASN A 166 -15.36 -18.19 -7.86
N GLY A 167 -16.59 -18.48 -8.26
CA GLY A 167 -17.75 -17.59 -8.13
C GLY A 167 -18.90 -18.02 -9.01
N GLU A 168 -20.09 -17.47 -8.78
CA GLU A 168 -21.29 -17.73 -9.56
C GLU A 168 -21.15 -17.28 -11.03
N SER A 169 -22.03 -17.76 -11.90
CA SER A 169 -22.04 -17.34 -13.31
C SER A 169 -22.35 -15.84 -13.41
N GLY A 170 -21.65 -15.12 -14.27
CA GLY A 170 -21.84 -13.67 -14.48
C GLY A 170 -21.14 -12.74 -13.45
N THR A 171 -20.39 -13.26 -12.49
CA THR A 171 -19.70 -12.44 -11.46
C THR A 171 -18.40 -11.77 -11.93
N GLY A 172 -18.06 -11.82 -13.21
CA GLY A 172 -16.87 -11.16 -13.75
C GLY A 172 -15.56 -11.93 -13.56
N LYS A 173 -15.59 -13.25 -13.34
CA LYS A 173 -14.37 -14.09 -13.22
C LYS A 173 -13.41 -13.96 -14.41
N GLU A 174 -13.94 -13.81 -15.61
CA GLU A 174 -13.13 -13.58 -16.82
C GLU A 174 -12.36 -12.26 -16.74
N LEU A 175 -12.99 -11.20 -16.22
CA LEU A 175 -12.32 -9.91 -16.04
C LEU A 175 -11.16 -10.03 -15.05
N VAL A 176 -11.35 -10.77 -13.96
CA VAL A 176 -10.28 -11.04 -12.98
C VAL A 176 -9.15 -11.86 -13.60
N ALA A 177 -9.48 -12.88 -14.41
CA ALA A 177 -8.49 -13.68 -15.11
C ALA A 177 -7.71 -12.88 -16.14
N HIS A 178 -8.39 -12.05 -16.94
CA HIS A 178 -7.74 -11.10 -17.87
C HIS A 178 -6.87 -10.09 -17.09
N ALA A 179 -7.39 -9.59 -15.98
CA ALA A 179 -6.64 -8.74 -15.11
C ALA A 179 -5.32 -9.39 -14.65
N LEU A 180 -5.34 -10.56 -14.11
CA LEU A 180 -4.15 -11.31 -13.72
C LEU A 180 -3.21 -11.60 -14.89
N HIS A 181 -3.74 -11.99 -16.06
CA HIS A 181 -2.94 -12.29 -17.25
C HIS A 181 -2.22 -11.06 -17.79
N ASN A 182 -2.96 -10.00 -18.11
CA ASN A 182 -2.42 -8.78 -18.70
C ASN A 182 -1.34 -8.11 -17.82
N HIS A 183 -1.22 -8.45 -16.55
CA HIS A 183 -0.27 -7.87 -15.58
C HIS A 183 0.71 -8.88 -15.02
N SER A 184 0.60 -10.10 -15.52
CA SER A 184 1.61 -11.13 -15.25
C SER A 184 2.86 -10.91 -16.13
N PRO A 185 4.00 -11.52 -15.76
CA PRO A 185 5.17 -11.58 -16.63
C PRO A 185 4.90 -12.28 -17.99
N ARG A 186 3.67 -12.75 -18.21
CA ARG A 186 3.23 -13.46 -19.43
C ARG A 186 2.21 -12.66 -20.25
N ALA A 187 2.04 -11.35 -19.97
CA ALA A 187 1.07 -10.49 -20.65
C ALA A 187 1.24 -10.44 -22.18
N ASP A 188 2.45 -10.69 -22.67
CA ASP A 188 2.81 -10.66 -24.09
C ASP A 188 2.76 -12.05 -24.78
N LYS A 189 2.13 -13.05 -24.12
CA LYS A 189 2.09 -14.44 -24.65
C LYS A 189 0.67 -14.93 -24.88
#